data_b7c9685d3c370071dab0a7821df9fb8f
#
_entry.id   b7c9685d3c370071dab0a7821df9fb8f
#
_cell.length_a   1.000
_cell.length_b   1.000
_cell.length_c   1.000
_cell.angle_alpha   90.00
_cell.angle_beta   90.00
_cell.angle_gamma   90.00
#
_symmetry.space_group_name_H-M   'P 1'
#
loop_
_entity.id
_entity.type
_entity.pdbx_description
1 polymer ?
#
loop_
_entity_poly.entity_id
_entity_poly.type
_entity_poly.pdbx_seq_one_letter_code
_entity_poly.pdbx_strand_id
1 'polypeptide(L)'
;PGTDLVVLHLLKRKQGFYVQKGNPKNIQSFEDLKRSDITIVNREPGSGVRVLIDEKLRQAGIPTQEVNGYQKVVNSHLEAAAAVNRGDADVAVGSEKHSLSVPGIDFLFIQEESYDMVIRKEDFLKKPYQKMIEIIRSSEYQKEVAGLGGYNVENMGKIIYSDCGCRP
;
A
#
# COMPACT_ATOMS: atom_id res chain seq x y z
N PRO A 1 15.14 26.57 8.64
CA PRO A 1 15.69 26.50 7.32
C PRO A 1 15.04 25.34 6.61
N GLY A 2 14.22 25.61 5.55
CA GLY A 2 13.56 24.59 4.77
C GLY A 2 14.60 23.71 4.07
N THR A 3 14.42 22.41 4.11
CA THR A 3 15.26 21.49 3.34
C THR A 3 14.69 21.45 1.93
N ASP A 4 15.41 22.01 0.96
CA ASP A 4 15.04 21.94 -0.44
C ASP A 4 14.96 20.46 -0.89
N LEU A 5 13.82 20.03 -1.38
CA LEU A 5 13.55 18.65 -1.74
C LEU A 5 13.18 18.52 -3.21
N VAL A 6 13.49 17.37 -3.76
CA VAL A 6 13.01 16.87 -5.05
C VAL A 6 12.24 15.60 -4.80
N VAL A 7 11.01 15.50 -5.30
CA VAL A 7 10.17 14.31 -5.19
C VAL A 7 10.01 13.66 -6.55
N LEU A 8 10.42 12.41 -6.65
CA LEU A 8 10.40 11.59 -7.84
C LEU A 8 9.33 10.52 -7.70
N HIS A 9 8.38 10.48 -8.63
CA HIS A 9 7.39 9.40 -8.67
C HIS A 9 8.04 8.07 -9.05
N LEU A 10 7.79 7.02 -8.27
CA LEU A 10 8.29 5.68 -8.57
C LEU A 10 7.20 4.81 -9.21
N LEU A 11 6.11 4.58 -8.49
CA LEU A 11 5.05 3.69 -8.94
C LEU A 11 3.76 3.94 -8.14
N LYS A 12 2.64 3.41 -8.63
CA LYS A 12 1.43 3.27 -7.84
C LYS A 12 1.16 1.81 -7.53
N ARG A 13 0.54 1.55 -6.41
CA ARG A 13 0.06 0.23 -6.02
C ARG A 13 -1.36 0.30 -5.49
N LYS A 14 -2.12 -0.76 -5.67
CA LYS A 14 -3.46 -0.87 -5.11
C LYS A 14 -3.40 -1.45 -3.71
N GLN A 15 -4.17 -0.86 -2.81
CA GLN A 15 -4.48 -1.37 -1.47
C GLN A 15 -5.92 -1.86 -1.46
N GLY A 16 -6.17 -2.96 -0.77
CA GLY A 16 -7.48 -3.57 -0.72
C GLY A 16 -7.65 -4.51 0.45
N PHE A 17 -8.89 -4.96 0.64
CA PHE A 17 -9.17 -6.05 1.56
C PHE A 17 -8.73 -7.38 0.96
N TYR A 18 -8.16 -8.23 1.82
CA TYR A 18 -8.03 -9.66 1.62
C TYR A 18 -9.22 -10.33 2.29
N VAL A 19 -9.98 -11.09 1.55
CA VAL A 19 -11.11 -11.88 2.06
C VAL A 19 -10.98 -13.31 1.57
N GLN A 20 -11.61 -14.27 2.24
CA GLN A 20 -11.64 -15.65 1.76
C GLN A 20 -12.27 -15.71 0.37
N LYS A 21 -11.88 -16.73 -0.40
CA LYS A 21 -12.35 -16.95 -1.76
C LYS A 21 -13.88 -16.92 -1.83
N GLY A 22 -14.42 -16.12 -2.76
CA GLY A 22 -15.85 -15.91 -2.91
C GLY A 22 -16.46 -14.94 -1.90
N ASN A 23 -15.66 -14.32 -1.02
CA ASN A 23 -16.12 -13.35 -0.03
C ASN A 23 -17.36 -13.80 0.77
N PRO A 24 -17.30 -14.92 1.50
CA PRO A 24 -18.48 -15.54 2.13
C PRO A 24 -19.17 -14.66 3.16
N LYS A 25 -18.44 -13.69 3.73
CA LYS A 25 -18.96 -12.69 4.68
C LYS A 25 -19.54 -11.44 4.01
N ASN A 26 -19.49 -11.35 2.67
CA ASN A 26 -19.95 -10.20 1.90
C ASN A 26 -19.40 -8.87 2.43
N ILE A 27 -18.08 -8.81 2.67
CA ILE A 27 -17.37 -7.62 3.12
C ILE A 27 -17.19 -6.70 1.91
N GLN A 28 -17.59 -5.41 2.03
CA GLN A 28 -17.52 -4.45 0.94
C GLN A 28 -16.82 -3.15 1.35
N SER A 29 -16.86 -2.81 2.64
CA SER A 29 -16.36 -1.54 3.14
C SER A 29 -15.84 -1.64 4.58
N PHE A 30 -15.29 -0.54 5.11
CA PHE A 30 -14.83 -0.48 6.49
C PHE A 30 -15.97 -0.51 7.50
N GLU A 31 -17.19 -0.11 7.12
CA GLU A 31 -18.38 -0.19 7.96
C GLU A 31 -18.73 -1.64 8.33
N ASP A 32 -18.43 -2.60 7.47
CA ASP A 32 -18.64 -4.02 7.76
C ASP A 32 -17.79 -4.54 8.92
N LEU A 33 -16.68 -3.88 9.23
CA LEU A 33 -15.79 -4.26 10.33
C LEU A 33 -16.42 -4.09 11.72
N LYS A 34 -17.56 -3.37 11.82
CA LYS A 34 -18.36 -3.25 13.06
C LYS A 34 -19.20 -4.51 13.34
N ARG A 35 -19.36 -5.39 12.37
CA ARG A 35 -20.17 -6.59 12.50
C ARG A 35 -19.52 -7.56 13.49
N SER A 36 -20.31 -8.11 14.41
CA SER A 36 -19.84 -9.06 15.43
C SER A 36 -19.34 -10.39 14.86
N ASP A 37 -19.77 -10.74 13.63
CA ASP A 37 -19.36 -11.95 12.93
C ASP A 37 -18.10 -11.77 12.07
N ILE A 38 -17.50 -10.57 12.03
CA ILE A 38 -16.29 -10.28 11.26
C ILE A 38 -15.11 -10.06 12.22
N THR A 39 -14.00 -10.71 11.91
CA THR A 39 -12.72 -10.55 12.63
C THR A 39 -11.65 -10.09 11.66
N ILE A 40 -10.99 -8.96 11.95
CA ILE A 40 -9.81 -8.48 11.21
C ILE A 40 -8.52 -9.03 11.82
N VAL A 41 -7.52 -9.27 10.98
CA VAL A 41 -6.11 -9.27 11.38
C VAL A 41 -5.44 -8.00 10.88
N ASN A 42 -4.72 -7.32 11.76
CA ASN A 42 -4.11 -6.02 11.49
C ASN A 42 -2.61 -6.14 11.27
N ARG A 43 -2.00 -5.06 10.78
CA ARG A 43 -0.55 -4.94 10.70
C ARG A 43 0.00 -4.25 11.96
N GLU A 44 1.30 -4.42 12.16
CA GLU A 44 2.05 -3.79 13.26
C GLU A 44 1.86 -2.25 13.25
N PRO A 45 1.86 -1.62 14.44
CA PRO A 45 1.85 -0.16 14.54
C PRO A 45 3.01 0.48 13.77
N GLY A 46 2.72 1.55 13.04
CA GLY A 46 3.69 2.25 12.21
C GLY A 46 3.81 1.73 10.77
N SER A 47 3.20 0.60 10.42
CA SER A 47 3.09 0.19 9.02
C SER A 47 2.11 1.08 8.26
N GLY A 48 2.37 1.34 6.96
CA GLY A 48 1.48 2.14 6.11
C GLY A 48 0.06 1.58 6.04
N VAL A 49 -0.09 0.25 6.05
CA VAL A 49 -1.41 -0.41 6.08
C VAL A 49 -2.15 -0.14 7.39
N ARG A 50 -1.44 -0.15 8.53
CA ARG A 50 -2.06 0.18 9.81
C ARG A 50 -2.55 1.63 9.83
N VAL A 51 -1.73 2.55 9.31
CA VAL A 51 -2.12 3.96 9.17
C VAL A 51 -3.35 4.10 8.27
N LEU A 52 -3.40 3.37 7.15
CA LEU A 52 -4.56 3.34 6.26
C LEU A 52 -5.83 2.86 6.98
N ILE A 53 -5.75 1.74 7.71
CA ILE A 53 -6.89 1.18 8.46
C ILE A 53 -7.37 2.20 9.49
N ASP A 54 -6.46 2.75 10.30
CA ASP A 54 -6.79 3.70 11.36
C ASP A 54 -7.46 4.97 10.79
N GLU A 55 -6.96 5.49 9.67
CA GLU A 55 -7.54 6.64 9.00
C GLU A 55 -8.93 6.34 8.43
N LYS A 56 -9.13 5.18 7.79
CA LYS A 56 -10.45 4.78 7.26
C LYS A 56 -11.48 4.55 8.36
N LEU A 57 -11.10 3.90 9.45
CA LEU A 57 -11.98 3.72 10.62
C LEU A 57 -12.35 5.08 11.22
N ARG A 58 -11.38 5.99 11.34
CA ARG A 58 -11.62 7.37 11.82
C ARG A 58 -12.60 8.12 10.92
N GLN A 59 -12.43 8.05 9.59
CA GLN A 59 -13.32 8.68 8.59
C GLN A 59 -14.75 8.12 8.67
N ALA A 60 -14.88 6.80 8.90
CA ALA A 60 -16.16 6.13 9.06
C ALA A 60 -16.78 6.32 10.46
N GLY A 61 -16.10 7.00 11.39
CA GLY A 61 -16.56 7.18 12.76
C GLY A 61 -16.62 5.88 13.57
N ILE A 62 -15.75 4.91 13.25
CA ILE A 62 -15.70 3.58 13.89
C ILE A 62 -14.60 3.57 14.94
N PRO A 63 -14.93 3.47 16.24
CA PRO A 63 -13.95 3.26 17.29
C PRO A 63 -13.24 1.93 17.13
N THR A 64 -11.92 1.90 17.30
CA THR A 64 -11.13 0.68 17.15
C THR A 64 -11.52 -0.44 18.10
N GLN A 65 -12.14 -0.11 19.24
CA GLN A 65 -12.67 -1.05 20.22
C GLN A 65 -13.90 -1.83 19.72
N GLU A 66 -14.61 -1.29 18.71
CA GLU A 66 -15.76 -1.94 18.06
C GLU A 66 -15.34 -2.93 16.96
N VAL A 67 -14.04 -3.00 16.63
CA VAL A 67 -13.53 -3.85 15.57
C VAL A 67 -12.92 -5.12 16.16
N ASN A 68 -13.59 -6.27 15.94
CA ASN A 68 -13.10 -7.55 16.42
C ASN A 68 -11.76 -7.89 15.77
N GLY A 69 -10.77 -8.27 16.58
CA GLY A 69 -9.45 -8.64 16.10
C GLY A 69 -8.53 -7.47 15.78
N TYR A 70 -8.93 -6.22 16.03
CA TYR A 70 -8.08 -5.04 15.78
C TYR A 70 -6.70 -5.13 16.42
N GLN A 71 -6.57 -5.81 17.57
CA GLN A 71 -5.31 -6.04 18.29
C GLN A 71 -4.54 -7.29 17.81
N LYS A 72 -5.12 -8.12 16.94
CA LYS A 72 -4.42 -9.24 16.33
C LYS A 72 -3.46 -8.71 15.28
N VAL A 73 -2.16 -8.88 15.46
CA VAL A 73 -1.12 -8.26 14.64
C VAL A 73 -0.29 -9.30 13.91
N VAL A 74 0.00 -9.03 12.66
CA VAL A 74 0.96 -9.77 11.82
C VAL A 74 1.99 -8.79 11.24
N ASN A 75 3.18 -9.30 10.88
CA ASN A 75 4.33 -8.47 10.53
C ASN A 75 4.58 -8.32 9.01
N SER A 76 3.77 -8.99 8.18
CA SER A 76 3.90 -8.89 6.73
C SER A 76 2.55 -8.96 6.00
N HIS A 77 2.51 -8.47 4.76
CA HIS A 77 1.34 -8.62 3.90
C HIS A 77 1.03 -10.10 3.62
N LEU A 78 2.08 -10.92 3.48
CA LEU A 78 1.91 -12.34 3.21
C LEU A 78 1.32 -13.08 4.43
N GLU A 79 1.76 -12.74 5.64
CA GLU A 79 1.16 -13.28 6.87
C GLU A 79 -0.31 -12.86 7.00
N ALA A 80 -0.66 -11.62 6.66
CA ALA A 80 -2.04 -11.14 6.66
C ALA A 80 -2.90 -11.94 5.67
N ALA A 81 -2.43 -12.13 4.44
CA ALA A 81 -3.10 -12.93 3.43
C ALA A 81 -3.24 -14.40 3.85
N ALA A 82 -2.19 -14.98 4.43
CA ALA A 82 -2.20 -16.36 4.92
C ALA A 82 -3.17 -16.55 6.11
N ALA A 83 -3.27 -15.59 7.02
CA ALA A 83 -4.22 -15.63 8.13
C ALA A 83 -5.68 -15.69 7.64
N VAL A 84 -6.01 -14.87 6.63
CA VAL A 84 -7.34 -14.89 6.00
C VAL A 84 -7.58 -16.22 5.27
N ASN A 85 -6.59 -16.72 4.52
CA ASN A 85 -6.70 -18.00 3.82
C ASN A 85 -6.96 -19.20 4.76
N ARG A 86 -6.34 -19.20 5.95
CA ARG A 86 -6.54 -20.25 6.96
C ARG A 86 -7.84 -20.10 7.75
N GLY A 87 -8.52 -18.94 7.66
CA GLY A 87 -9.69 -18.63 8.48
C GLY A 87 -9.36 -18.15 9.90
N ASP A 88 -8.12 -17.77 10.18
CA ASP A 88 -7.72 -17.15 11.45
C ASP A 88 -8.33 -15.74 11.61
N ALA A 89 -8.68 -15.12 10.49
CA ALA A 89 -9.43 -13.88 10.37
C ALA A 89 -10.31 -13.91 9.12
N ASP A 90 -11.38 -13.13 9.10
CA ASP A 90 -12.27 -13.00 7.95
C ASP A 90 -11.74 -11.98 6.93
N VAL A 91 -10.98 -11.00 7.41
CA VAL A 91 -10.47 -9.90 6.60
C VAL A 91 -9.10 -9.41 7.08
N ALA A 92 -8.31 -8.94 6.12
CA ALA A 92 -7.11 -8.15 6.35
C ALA A 92 -7.02 -7.05 5.29
N VAL A 93 -6.09 -6.11 5.44
CA VAL A 93 -5.79 -5.09 4.43
C VAL A 93 -4.36 -5.26 3.95
N GLY A 94 -4.16 -5.11 2.65
CA GLY A 94 -2.84 -5.19 2.05
C GLY A 94 -2.80 -4.84 0.58
N SER A 95 -1.61 -4.97 -0.03
CA SER A 95 -1.42 -4.64 -1.44
C SER A 95 -1.84 -5.79 -2.36
N GLU A 96 -2.38 -5.46 -3.55
CA GLU A 96 -2.83 -6.42 -4.57
C GLU A 96 -1.76 -7.47 -4.90
N LYS A 97 -0.50 -7.06 -5.01
CA LYS A 97 0.61 -7.97 -5.32
C LYS A 97 0.66 -9.21 -4.42
N HIS A 98 0.49 -9.02 -3.11
CA HIS A 98 0.61 -10.12 -2.15
C HIS A 98 -0.61 -11.04 -2.15
N SER A 99 -1.79 -10.53 -2.54
CA SER A 99 -2.97 -11.38 -2.72
C SER A 99 -2.79 -12.39 -3.87
N LEU A 100 -2.08 -11.99 -4.92
CA LEU A 100 -1.80 -12.87 -6.07
C LEU A 100 -0.94 -14.10 -5.70
N SER A 101 -0.24 -14.05 -4.58
CA SER A 101 0.60 -15.15 -4.09
C SER A 101 -0.14 -16.14 -3.19
N VAL A 102 -1.42 -15.91 -2.87
CA VAL A 102 -2.23 -16.74 -1.98
C VAL A 102 -3.56 -17.12 -2.66
N PRO A 103 -3.66 -18.32 -3.26
CA PRO A 103 -4.79 -18.68 -4.12
C PRO A 103 -6.16 -18.72 -3.42
N GLY A 104 -6.20 -18.87 -2.11
CA GLY A 104 -7.44 -19.05 -1.31
C GLY A 104 -8.11 -17.74 -0.89
N ILE A 105 -7.69 -16.59 -1.41
CA ILE A 105 -8.27 -15.29 -1.08
C ILE A 105 -8.67 -14.52 -2.32
N ASP A 106 -9.60 -13.59 -2.15
CA ASP A 106 -9.95 -12.56 -3.12
C ASP A 106 -9.46 -11.19 -2.63
N PHE A 107 -9.16 -10.30 -3.59
CA PHE A 107 -8.75 -8.94 -3.36
C PHE A 107 -9.88 -7.97 -3.69
N LEU A 108 -10.29 -7.16 -2.72
CA LEU A 108 -11.31 -6.12 -2.91
C LEU A 108 -10.64 -4.75 -2.83
N PHE A 109 -10.64 -4.02 -3.94
CA PHE A 109 -9.97 -2.73 -4.07
C PHE A 109 -10.51 -1.68 -3.10
N ILE A 110 -9.62 -0.95 -2.42
CA ILE A 110 -9.93 0.19 -1.55
C ILE A 110 -9.46 1.49 -2.19
N GLN A 111 -8.15 1.59 -2.49
CA GLN A 111 -7.54 2.79 -3.06
C GLN A 111 -6.21 2.51 -3.75
N GLU A 112 -5.78 3.45 -4.59
CA GLU A 112 -4.39 3.51 -5.05
C GLU A 112 -3.53 4.30 -4.06
N GLU A 113 -2.27 3.92 -3.98
CA GLU A 113 -1.24 4.53 -3.16
C GLU A 113 -0.03 4.84 -4.03
N SER A 114 0.48 6.07 -3.92
CA SER A 114 1.69 6.50 -4.63
C SER A 114 2.93 6.15 -3.81
N TYR A 115 3.92 5.62 -4.48
CA TYR A 115 5.26 5.40 -3.94
C TYR A 115 6.20 6.43 -4.57
N ASP A 116 6.68 7.33 -3.75
CA ASP A 116 7.49 8.44 -4.22
C ASP A 116 8.82 8.47 -3.46
N MET A 117 9.88 8.84 -4.15
CA MET A 117 11.21 9.00 -3.58
C MET A 117 11.47 10.48 -3.30
N VAL A 118 11.87 10.78 -2.08
CA VAL A 118 12.27 12.12 -1.66
C VAL A 118 13.80 12.20 -1.62
N ILE A 119 14.38 13.15 -2.34
CA ILE A 119 15.82 13.37 -2.43
C ILE A 119 16.11 14.80 -2.02
N ARG A 120 17.15 15.04 -1.20
CA ARG A 120 17.60 16.39 -0.94
C ARG A 120 18.15 17.01 -2.22
N LYS A 121 17.84 18.26 -2.48
CA LYS A 121 18.26 18.95 -3.70
C LYS A 121 19.78 18.97 -3.88
N GLU A 122 20.53 19.12 -2.80
CA GLU A 122 21.99 19.09 -2.81
C GLU A 122 22.56 17.73 -3.26
N ASP A 123 21.80 16.64 -3.09
CA ASP A 123 22.20 15.29 -3.48
C ASP A 123 21.69 14.96 -4.89
N PHE A 124 20.59 15.56 -5.31
CA PHE A 124 19.92 15.24 -6.57
C PHE A 124 20.85 15.33 -7.79
N LEU A 125 21.72 16.33 -7.85
CA LEU A 125 22.66 16.54 -8.97
C LEU A 125 23.94 15.70 -8.89
N LYS A 126 24.15 14.96 -7.78
CA LYS A 126 25.34 14.12 -7.63
C LYS A 126 25.26 12.90 -8.57
N LYS A 127 26.39 12.50 -9.14
CA LYS A 127 26.47 11.38 -10.11
C LYS A 127 25.75 10.10 -9.68
N PRO A 128 25.85 9.60 -8.42
CA PRO A 128 25.15 8.38 -8.01
C PRO A 128 23.62 8.50 -8.12
N TYR A 129 23.07 9.63 -7.72
CA TYR A 129 21.62 9.87 -7.78
C TYR A 129 21.15 10.02 -9.22
N GLN A 130 21.89 10.74 -10.07
CA GLN A 130 21.58 10.84 -11.50
C GLN A 130 21.61 9.47 -12.19
N LYS A 131 22.59 8.62 -11.86
CA LYS A 131 22.66 7.26 -12.40
C LYS A 131 21.48 6.39 -11.94
N MET A 132 21.10 6.50 -10.68
CA MET A 132 19.92 5.81 -10.14
C MET A 132 18.63 6.27 -10.86
N ILE A 133 18.45 7.56 -11.07
CA ILE A 133 17.29 8.12 -11.78
C ILE A 133 17.26 7.67 -13.24
N GLU A 134 18.42 7.61 -13.91
CA GLU A 134 18.54 7.06 -15.27
C GLU A 134 18.06 5.60 -15.33
N ILE A 135 18.47 4.77 -14.37
CA ILE A 135 18.00 3.37 -14.25
C ILE A 135 16.49 3.33 -14.03
N ILE A 136 15.97 4.09 -13.08
CA ILE A 136 14.51 4.16 -12.79
C ILE A 136 13.72 4.53 -14.04
N ARG A 137 14.26 5.41 -14.88
CA ARG A 137 13.62 5.86 -16.14
C ARG A 137 13.80 4.89 -17.30
N SER A 138 14.68 3.92 -17.18
CA SER A 138 14.93 2.98 -18.27
C SER A 138 13.71 2.09 -18.52
N SER A 139 13.46 1.80 -19.80
CA SER A 139 12.36 0.90 -20.20
C SER A 139 12.56 -0.53 -19.69
N GLU A 140 13.80 -0.96 -19.51
CA GLU A 140 14.14 -2.27 -18.97
C GLU A 140 13.71 -2.40 -17.52
N TYR A 141 14.09 -1.45 -16.65
CA TYR A 141 13.70 -1.45 -15.25
C TYR A 141 12.18 -1.33 -15.07
N GLN A 142 11.53 -0.45 -15.86
CA GLN A 142 10.07 -0.31 -15.81
C GLN A 142 9.35 -1.62 -16.21
N LYS A 143 9.85 -2.33 -17.22
CA LYS A 143 9.30 -3.65 -17.60
C LYS A 143 9.49 -4.70 -16.51
N GLU A 144 10.64 -4.72 -15.86
CA GLU A 144 10.88 -5.65 -14.73
C GLU A 144 9.92 -5.37 -13.58
N VAL A 145 9.76 -4.10 -13.17
CA VAL A 145 8.84 -3.73 -12.09
C VAL A 145 7.39 -4.06 -12.44
N ALA A 146 6.96 -3.74 -13.66
CA ALA A 146 5.62 -4.09 -14.13
C ALA A 146 5.39 -5.61 -14.16
N GLY A 147 6.42 -6.38 -14.54
CA GLY A 147 6.39 -7.85 -14.57
C GLY A 147 6.22 -8.51 -13.18
N LEU A 148 6.52 -7.79 -12.09
CA LEU A 148 6.26 -8.29 -10.73
C LEU A 148 4.76 -8.40 -10.39
N GLY A 149 3.89 -7.75 -11.17
CA GLY A 149 2.45 -7.67 -10.95
C GLY A 149 2.05 -6.72 -9.80
N GLY A 150 0.84 -6.18 -9.86
CA GLY A 150 0.28 -5.32 -8.81
C GLY A 150 0.88 -3.91 -8.69
N TYR A 151 1.76 -3.51 -9.63
CA TYR A 151 2.35 -2.17 -9.71
C TYR A 151 2.00 -1.48 -11.03
N ASN A 152 1.64 -0.20 -10.93
CA ASN A 152 1.51 0.69 -12.08
C ASN A 152 2.76 1.56 -12.15
N VAL A 153 3.50 1.46 -13.25
CA VAL A 153 4.76 2.17 -13.49
C VAL A 153 4.59 3.43 -14.36
N GLU A 154 3.35 3.81 -14.64
CA GLU A 154 3.05 5.02 -15.39
C GLU A 154 3.68 6.24 -14.70
N ASN A 155 4.37 7.06 -15.49
CA ASN A 155 5.13 8.22 -15.02
C ASN A 155 6.31 7.90 -14.06
N MET A 156 6.80 6.67 -14.01
CA MET A 156 7.97 6.31 -13.21
C MET A 156 9.18 7.18 -13.56
N GLY A 157 9.81 7.75 -12.54
CA GLY A 157 10.95 8.64 -12.69
C GLY A 157 10.59 10.11 -13.02
N LYS A 158 9.28 10.47 -13.04
CA LYS A 158 8.85 11.86 -13.21
C LYS A 158 9.07 12.64 -11.91
N ILE A 159 9.62 13.85 -12.03
CA ILE A 159 9.69 14.79 -10.91
C ILE A 159 8.29 15.38 -10.71
N ILE A 160 7.71 15.20 -9.54
CA ILE A 160 6.36 15.67 -9.20
C ILE A 160 6.37 16.88 -8.26
N TYR A 161 7.50 17.12 -7.60
CA TYR A 161 7.72 18.29 -6.75
C TYR A 161 9.20 18.69 -6.74
N SER A 162 9.46 19.99 -6.76
CA SER A 162 10.78 20.56 -6.55
C SER A 162 10.63 21.97 -5.99
N ASP A 163 11.33 22.30 -4.92
CA ASP A 163 11.38 23.63 -4.33
C ASP A 163 12.12 24.67 -5.22
N CYS A 164 12.54 24.28 -6.40
CA CYS A 164 12.91 25.22 -7.45
C CYS A 164 11.65 25.78 -8.09
N GLY A 165 11.47 27.10 -8.16
CA GLY A 165 10.40 27.79 -8.86
C GLY A 165 10.27 27.52 -10.37
N CYS A 166 10.71 26.35 -10.81
CA CYS A 166 10.48 25.78 -12.14
C CYS A 166 9.32 24.80 -12.03
N ARG A 167 8.11 25.29 -12.34
CA ARG A 167 7.00 24.38 -12.68
C ARG A 167 7.39 23.63 -13.96
N PRO A 168 7.00 22.34 -14.09
CA PRO A 168 7.21 21.59 -15.31
C PRO A 168 6.53 22.22 -16.50
#